data_f87f3fe03a11c19f93645e431fa7533f
#
_entry.id   f87f3fe03a11c19f93645e431fa7533f
#
_cell.length_a   1.000
_cell.length_b   1.000
_cell.length_c   1.000
_cell.angle_alpha   90.00
_cell.angle_beta   90.00
_cell.angle_gamma   90.00
#
_symmetry.space_group_name_H-M   'P 1'
#
loop_
_entity.id
_entity.type
_entity.pdbx_description
1 polymer ?
#
loop_
_entity_poly.entity_id
_entity_poly.type
_entity_poly.pdbx_seq_one_letter_code
_entity_poly.pdbx_strand_id
1 'polypeptide(L)'
;MAEAKTLRAEDASSREVWDRFIKSHEESNFLQSWDFYEFHAARGKKVVRRLFFRDKTIVGAYAGVVETAKRGTYMAIAGGPIVDWTDKKLVKAMFEDIRTEGLKYDCVFVRVRPQLELSDKSLKLMAELGLKKAPMYLSVEFAGVLDLKKSEEEILAGASQGFRRKLRKAAKNDIEITAETSDAAIKEFCRLEKLHAKRQEYVAFSSDFLTKQFEAFRKAKR
;
A
#
# COMPACT_ATOMS: atom_id res chain seq x y z
N MET A 1 -19.76 -8.55 35.82
CA MET A 1 -19.79 -8.96 34.40
C MET A 1 -19.16 -7.83 33.59
N ALA A 2 -18.03 -8.04 32.90
CA ALA A 2 -17.44 -7.00 32.07
C ALA A 2 -18.40 -6.75 30.90
N GLU A 3 -18.82 -5.50 30.72
CA GLU A 3 -19.58 -5.10 29.52
C GLU A 3 -18.84 -5.52 28.27
N ALA A 4 -19.51 -6.22 27.38
CA ALA A 4 -18.92 -6.65 26.12
C ALA A 4 -18.57 -5.40 25.30
N LYS A 5 -17.28 -5.09 25.18
CA LYS A 5 -16.80 -3.94 24.41
C LYS A 5 -17.33 -4.04 22.99
N THR A 6 -18.12 -3.06 22.59
CA THR A 6 -18.79 -3.03 21.30
C THR A 6 -17.77 -2.75 20.18
N LEU A 7 -17.71 -3.67 19.21
CA LEU A 7 -16.92 -3.49 18.00
C LEU A 7 -17.83 -2.88 16.91
N ARG A 8 -17.39 -1.78 16.29
CA ARG A 8 -18.11 -1.14 15.18
C ARG A 8 -17.16 -0.70 14.08
N ALA A 9 -17.66 -0.66 12.86
CA ALA A 9 -16.93 -0.18 11.69
C ALA A 9 -17.61 1.08 11.14
N GLU A 10 -16.82 2.08 10.79
CA GLU A 10 -17.28 3.37 10.27
C GLU A 10 -16.45 3.80 9.06
N ASP A 11 -17.06 4.62 8.18
CA ASP A 11 -16.33 5.27 7.11
C ASP A 11 -15.36 6.30 7.69
N ALA A 12 -14.10 6.26 7.24
CA ALA A 12 -13.12 7.25 7.64
C ALA A 12 -13.40 8.57 6.90
N SER A 13 -13.80 9.60 7.65
CA SER A 13 -14.10 10.94 7.13
C SER A 13 -13.00 11.97 7.41
N SER A 14 -12.08 11.69 8.34
CA SER A 14 -10.98 12.59 8.71
C SER A 14 -9.63 12.00 8.35
N ARG A 15 -8.88 12.76 7.55
CA ARG A 15 -7.50 12.47 7.20
C ARG A 15 -6.60 12.45 8.44
N GLU A 16 -6.78 13.39 9.35
CA GLU A 16 -5.95 13.53 10.56
C GLU A 16 -6.10 12.31 11.46
N VAL A 17 -7.34 11.81 11.61
CA VAL A 17 -7.63 10.61 12.40
C VAL A 17 -7.02 9.38 11.73
N TRP A 18 -7.19 9.25 10.41
CA TRP A 18 -6.59 8.19 9.61
C TRP A 18 -5.07 8.17 9.72
N ASP A 19 -4.42 9.29 9.41
CA ASP A 19 -2.96 9.40 9.39
C ASP A 19 -2.35 9.14 10.77
N ARG A 20 -3.02 9.57 11.86
CA ARG A 20 -2.59 9.28 13.23
C ARG A 20 -2.60 7.79 13.51
N PHE A 21 -3.67 7.10 13.13
CA PHE A 21 -3.78 5.65 13.32
C PHE A 21 -2.73 4.91 12.49
N ILE A 22 -2.63 5.21 11.19
CA ILE A 22 -1.67 4.54 10.31
C ILE A 22 -0.23 4.73 10.80
N LYS A 23 0.16 5.95 11.20
CA LYS A 23 1.52 6.23 11.68
C LYS A 23 1.88 5.54 13.00
N SER A 24 0.91 5.14 13.80
CA SER A 24 1.14 4.44 15.07
C SER A 24 1.39 2.93 14.92
N HIS A 25 1.35 2.39 13.69
CA HIS A 25 1.53 0.96 13.43
C HIS A 25 2.75 0.72 12.56
N GLU A 26 3.66 -0.14 13.00
CA GLU A 26 4.92 -0.46 12.29
C GLU A 26 4.66 -1.16 10.95
N GLU A 27 3.59 -1.95 10.83
CA GLU A 27 3.20 -2.62 9.59
C GLU A 27 2.61 -1.67 8.56
N SER A 28 2.40 -0.41 8.92
CA SER A 28 1.84 0.55 7.99
C SER A 28 2.82 0.88 6.86
N ASN A 29 2.25 1.19 5.70
CA ASN A 29 3.00 1.54 4.52
C ASN A 29 2.24 2.58 3.68
N PHE A 30 2.91 3.17 2.70
CA PHE A 30 2.32 4.23 1.88
C PHE A 30 1.09 3.77 1.08
N LEU A 31 0.93 2.47 0.79
CA LEU A 31 -0.23 1.91 0.09
C LEU A 31 -1.52 1.98 0.93
N GLN A 32 -1.42 2.25 2.25
CA GLN A 32 -2.54 2.53 3.13
C GLN A 32 -2.58 4.03 3.55
N SER A 33 -1.76 4.89 2.93
CA SER A 33 -1.82 6.33 3.19
C SER A 33 -3.07 6.96 2.61
N TRP A 34 -3.55 8.04 3.23
CA TRP A 34 -4.66 8.83 2.70
C TRP A 34 -4.39 9.29 1.27
N ASP A 35 -3.16 9.76 1.00
CA ASP A 35 -2.74 10.30 -0.29
C ASP A 35 -2.75 9.28 -1.42
N PHE A 36 -2.39 8.03 -1.13
CA PHE A 36 -2.46 6.96 -2.12
C PHE A 36 -3.90 6.73 -2.61
N TYR A 37 -4.87 6.85 -1.72
CA TYR A 37 -6.28 6.73 -2.09
C TYR A 37 -6.86 8.02 -2.70
N GLU A 38 -6.34 9.21 -2.36
CA GLU A 38 -6.64 10.45 -3.11
C GLU A 38 -6.16 10.37 -4.56
N PHE A 39 -5.00 9.76 -4.80
CA PHE A 39 -4.54 9.45 -6.15
C PHE A 39 -5.54 8.57 -6.91
N HIS A 40 -6.06 7.52 -6.29
CA HIS A 40 -7.06 6.67 -6.93
C HIS A 40 -8.38 7.42 -7.17
N ALA A 41 -8.82 8.24 -6.23
CA ALA A 41 -10.00 9.09 -6.41
C ALA A 41 -9.82 10.09 -7.57
N ALA A 42 -8.64 10.70 -7.70
CA ALA A 42 -8.30 11.58 -8.82
C ALA A 42 -8.32 10.89 -10.19
N ARG A 43 -8.17 9.56 -10.22
CA ARG A 43 -8.35 8.72 -11.41
C ARG A 43 -9.82 8.33 -11.67
N GLY A 44 -10.77 8.88 -10.90
CA GLY A 44 -12.19 8.54 -10.99
C GLY A 44 -12.55 7.17 -10.40
N LYS A 45 -11.68 6.60 -9.57
CA LYS A 45 -11.96 5.32 -8.92
C LYS A 45 -12.75 5.51 -7.63
N LYS A 46 -13.64 4.57 -7.34
CA LYS A 46 -14.29 4.52 -6.04
C LYS A 46 -13.29 4.02 -5.00
N VAL A 47 -13.22 4.74 -3.89
CA VAL A 47 -12.36 4.45 -2.74
C VAL A 47 -13.21 4.12 -1.54
N VAL A 48 -12.82 3.10 -0.80
CA VAL A 48 -13.39 2.69 0.49
C VAL A 48 -12.32 2.91 1.56
N ARG A 49 -12.66 3.56 2.66
CA ARG A 49 -11.79 3.72 3.84
C ARG A 49 -12.61 3.41 5.08
N ARG A 50 -12.19 2.42 5.86
CA ARG A 50 -12.91 1.95 7.04
C ARG A 50 -12.03 2.01 8.27
N LEU A 51 -12.61 2.51 9.37
CA LEU A 51 -12.02 2.49 10.72
C LEU A 51 -12.83 1.56 11.60
N PHE A 52 -12.14 0.75 12.38
CA PHE A 52 -12.73 -0.16 13.36
C PHE A 52 -12.51 0.39 14.76
N PHE A 53 -13.58 0.49 15.51
CA PHE A 53 -13.55 0.99 16.87
C PHE A 53 -13.92 -0.11 17.85
N ARG A 54 -13.20 -0.13 18.97
CA ARG A 54 -13.62 -0.83 20.18
C ARG A 54 -13.89 0.25 21.21
N ASP A 55 -15.18 0.43 21.52
CA ASP A 55 -15.69 1.59 22.25
C ASP A 55 -15.32 2.91 21.52
N LYS A 56 -14.42 3.72 22.10
CA LYS A 56 -13.94 4.98 21.52
C LYS A 56 -12.54 4.87 20.89
N THR A 57 -11.92 3.69 20.98
CA THR A 57 -10.55 3.49 20.51
C THR A 57 -10.55 2.86 19.12
N ILE A 58 -9.77 3.43 18.19
CA ILE A 58 -9.53 2.81 16.88
C ILE A 58 -8.59 1.63 17.09
N VAL A 59 -8.99 0.45 16.61
CA VAL A 59 -8.27 -0.82 16.77
C VAL A 59 -7.91 -1.48 15.43
N GLY A 60 -8.36 -0.92 14.32
CA GLY A 60 -8.03 -1.42 12.99
C GLY A 60 -8.51 -0.49 11.90
N ALA A 61 -7.93 -0.61 10.72
CA ALA A 61 -8.29 0.15 9.55
C ALA A 61 -7.99 -0.60 8.25
N TYR A 62 -8.73 -0.32 7.20
CA TYR A 62 -8.33 -0.65 5.85
C TYR A 62 -8.83 0.38 4.85
N ALA A 63 -8.07 0.55 3.78
CA ALA A 63 -8.55 1.24 2.61
C ALA A 63 -8.44 0.34 1.38
N GLY A 64 -9.41 0.48 0.48
CA GLY A 64 -9.50 -0.29 -0.75
C GLY A 64 -9.92 0.59 -1.93
N VAL A 65 -9.54 0.19 -3.12
CA VAL A 65 -9.96 0.81 -4.38
C VAL A 65 -10.79 -0.19 -5.19
N VAL A 66 -11.91 0.28 -5.73
CA VAL A 66 -12.77 -0.50 -6.63
C VAL A 66 -12.27 -0.31 -8.07
N GLU A 67 -11.89 -1.40 -8.69
CA GLU A 67 -11.37 -1.45 -10.05
C GLU A 67 -12.33 -2.25 -10.95
N THR A 68 -12.53 -1.77 -12.17
CA THR A 68 -13.28 -2.50 -13.19
C THR A 68 -12.32 -3.03 -14.26
N ALA A 69 -12.36 -4.31 -14.52
CA ALA A 69 -11.55 -5.00 -15.50
C ALA A 69 -12.43 -5.86 -16.43
N LYS A 70 -11.83 -6.46 -17.46
CA LYS A 70 -12.57 -7.31 -18.42
C LYS A 70 -13.36 -8.47 -17.77
N ARG A 71 -12.91 -8.95 -16.61
CA ARG A 71 -13.49 -10.09 -15.88
C ARG A 71 -14.45 -9.69 -14.74
N GLY A 72 -14.80 -8.42 -14.65
CA GLY A 72 -15.70 -7.90 -13.63
C GLY A 72 -15.05 -6.83 -12.73
N THR A 73 -15.85 -6.34 -11.81
CA THR A 73 -15.43 -5.36 -10.81
C THR A 73 -14.84 -6.07 -9.59
N TYR A 74 -13.78 -5.53 -9.00
CA TYR A 74 -13.18 -6.07 -7.80
C TYR A 74 -12.66 -4.95 -6.89
N MET A 75 -12.55 -5.22 -5.60
CA MET A 75 -11.90 -4.31 -4.66
C MET A 75 -10.48 -4.79 -4.36
N ALA A 76 -9.51 -3.87 -4.41
CA ALA A 76 -8.12 -4.13 -4.08
C ALA A 76 -7.72 -3.41 -2.80
N ILE A 77 -7.19 -4.14 -1.81
CA ILE A 77 -6.68 -3.66 -0.54
C ILE A 77 -5.19 -3.96 -0.51
N ALA A 78 -4.39 -3.01 -1.00
CA ALA A 78 -2.95 -3.14 -1.06
C ALA A 78 -2.29 -2.67 0.24
N GLY A 79 -1.39 -3.45 0.81
CA GLY A 79 -0.68 -3.12 2.04
C GLY A 79 -1.54 -3.10 3.32
N GLY A 80 -2.75 -3.62 3.26
CA GLY A 80 -3.71 -3.68 4.36
C GLY A 80 -4.48 -5.01 4.40
N PRO A 81 -5.34 -5.20 5.41
CA PRO A 81 -5.70 -4.27 6.49
C PRO A 81 -4.58 -4.06 7.51
N ILE A 82 -4.67 -2.97 8.30
CA ILE A 82 -3.83 -2.68 9.46
C ILE A 82 -4.62 -3.10 10.70
N VAL A 83 -4.17 -4.12 11.39
CA VAL A 83 -4.90 -4.75 12.49
C VAL A 83 -3.97 -5.61 13.34
N ASP A 84 -4.24 -5.73 14.62
CA ASP A 84 -3.62 -6.77 15.44
C ASP A 84 -4.13 -8.16 14.99
N TRP A 85 -3.28 -8.88 14.27
CA TRP A 85 -3.59 -10.20 13.71
C TRP A 85 -3.78 -11.28 14.78
N THR A 86 -3.47 -11.00 16.04
CA THR A 86 -3.71 -11.92 17.18
C THR A 86 -5.14 -11.80 17.71
N ASP A 87 -5.81 -10.68 17.46
CA ASP A 87 -7.22 -10.45 17.81
C ASP A 87 -8.17 -11.09 16.80
N LYS A 88 -8.39 -12.38 16.93
CA LYS A 88 -9.21 -13.18 16.01
C LYS A 88 -10.63 -12.63 15.81
N LYS A 89 -11.23 -12.02 16.85
CA LYS A 89 -12.59 -11.44 16.75
C LYS A 89 -12.59 -10.22 15.88
N LEU A 90 -11.63 -9.33 16.07
CA LEU A 90 -11.46 -8.12 15.26
C LEU A 90 -11.15 -8.47 13.80
N VAL A 91 -10.18 -9.38 13.58
CA VAL A 91 -9.81 -9.84 12.23
C VAL A 91 -11.02 -10.42 11.50
N LYS A 92 -11.79 -11.30 12.14
CA LYS A 92 -13.00 -11.87 11.54
C LYS A 92 -14.02 -10.79 11.16
N ALA A 93 -14.35 -9.88 12.09
CA ALA A 93 -15.28 -8.79 11.84
C ALA A 93 -14.81 -7.87 10.70
N MET A 94 -13.49 -7.61 10.61
CA MET A 94 -12.92 -6.81 9.54
C MET A 94 -13.07 -7.49 8.16
N PHE A 95 -12.83 -8.79 8.07
CA PHE A 95 -13.01 -9.52 6.80
C PHE A 95 -14.49 -9.68 6.41
N GLU A 96 -15.41 -9.72 7.37
CA GLU A 96 -16.86 -9.65 7.12
C GLU A 96 -17.25 -8.27 6.57
N ASP A 97 -16.72 -7.17 7.13
CA ASP A 97 -16.93 -5.81 6.61
C ASP A 97 -16.33 -5.64 5.21
N ILE A 98 -15.10 -6.13 4.97
CA ILE A 98 -14.47 -6.13 3.64
C ILE A 98 -15.34 -6.83 2.60
N ARG A 99 -15.92 -7.97 2.94
CA ARG A 99 -16.86 -8.68 2.07
C ARG A 99 -18.12 -7.85 1.80
N THR A 100 -18.69 -7.26 2.85
CA THR A 100 -19.89 -6.43 2.76
C THR A 100 -19.65 -5.20 1.88
N GLU A 101 -18.52 -4.51 2.09
CA GLU A 101 -18.15 -3.37 1.24
C GLU A 101 -17.91 -3.79 -0.22
N GLY A 102 -17.28 -4.94 -0.46
CA GLY A 102 -17.13 -5.49 -1.81
C GLY A 102 -18.47 -5.73 -2.50
N LEU A 103 -19.43 -6.30 -1.80
CA LEU A 103 -20.79 -6.56 -2.34
C LEU A 103 -21.54 -5.27 -2.68
N LYS A 104 -21.39 -4.18 -1.91
CA LYS A 104 -22.02 -2.87 -2.21
C LYS A 104 -21.61 -2.30 -3.57
N TYR A 105 -20.46 -2.70 -4.09
CA TYR A 105 -19.92 -2.25 -5.38
C TYR A 105 -19.91 -3.36 -6.44
N ASP A 106 -20.73 -4.38 -6.28
CA ASP A 106 -20.86 -5.51 -7.21
C ASP A 106 -19.50 -6.18 -7.52
N CYS A 107 -18.62 -6.22 -6.53
CA CYS A 107 -17.32 -6.84 -6.68
C CYS A 107 -17.46 -8.37 -6.74
N VAL A 108 -16.96 -8.98 -7.80
CA VAL A 108 -16.94 -10.46 -7.97
C VAL A 108 -15.90 -11.13 -7.06
N PHE A 109 -14.91 -10.37 -6.59
CA PHE A 109 -13.96 -10.76 -5.55
C PHE A 109 -13.34 -9.52 -4.87
N VAL A 110 -12.76 -9.74 -3.71
CA VAL A 110 -11.87 -8.76 -3.06
C VAL A 110 -10.46 -9.35 -3.01
N ARG A 111 -9.46 -8.56 -3.34
CA ARG A 111 -8.05 -8.93 -3.27
C ARG A 111 -7.37 -8.18 -2.15
N VAL A 112 -6.84 -8.93 -1.20
CA VAL A 112 -6.17 -8.39 -0.01
C VAL A 112 -4.70 -8.76 -0.04
N ARG A 113 -3.83 -7.80 0.26
CA ARG A 113 -2.39 -8.02 0.45
C ARG A 113 -1.95 -7.37 1.76
N PRO A 114 -2.06 -8.08 2.89
CA PRO A 114 -1.61 -7.54 4.17
C PRO A 114 -0.09 -7.51 4.27
N GLN A 115 0.44 -6.65 5.14
CA GLN A 115 1.84 -6.65 5.56
C GLN A 115 2.01 -7.69 6.69
N LEU A 116 1.74 -8.93 6.38
CA LEU A 116 1.85 -10.05 7.30
C LEU A 116 2.96 -10.96 6.82
N GLU A 117 3.89 -11.30 7.71
CA GLU A 117 4.99 -12.20 7.37
C GLU A 117 4.46 -13.56 6.90
N LEU A 118 5.05 -14.08 5.82
CA LEU A 118 4.70 -15.37 5.26
C LEU A 118 5.19 -16.48 6.20
N SER A 119 4.27 -17.19 6.81
CA SER A 119 4.52 -18.32 7.72
C SER A 119 3.35 -19.30 7.66
N ASP A 120 3.55 -20.53 8.15
CA ASP A 120 2.46 -21.51 8.26
C ASP A 120 1.31 -20.99 9.10
N LYS A 121 1.61 -20.20 10.14
CA LYS A 121 0.61 -19.56 11.00
C LYS A 121 -0.24 -18.57 10.24
N SER A 122 0.39 -17.69 9.43
CA SER A 122 -0.34 -16.71 8.64
C SER A 122 -1.13 -17.37 7.51
N LEU A 123 -0.59 -18.39 6.85
CA LEU A 123 -1.30 -19.15 5.81
C LEU A 123 -2.52 -19.86 6.38
N LYS A 124 -2.41 -20.48 7.56
CA LYS A 124 -3.52 -21.11 8.26
C LYS A 124 -4.61 -20.08 8.61
N LEU A 125 -4.23 -18.92 9.15
CA LEU A 125 -5.17 -17.84 9.45
C LEU A 125 -5.92 -17.39 8.19
N MET A 126 -5.24 -17.19 7.07
CA MET A 126 -5.88 -16.81 5.80
C MET A 126 -6.87 -17.88 5.33
N ALA A 127 -6.52 -19.17 5.48
CA ALA A 127 -7.43 -20.28 5.15
C ALA A 127 -8.65 -20.32 6.07
N GLU A 128 -8.48 -20.10 7.39
CA GLU A 128 -9.59 -19.99 8.36
C GLU A 128 -10.56 -18.84 8.04
N LEU A 129 -10.06 -17.75 7.46
CA LEU A 129 -10.86 -16.63 6.97
C LEU A 129 -11.53 -16.89 5.59
N GLY A 130 -11.35 -18.08 5.03
CA GLY A 130 -11.89 -18.47 3.72
C GLY A 130 -11.18 -17.81 2.53
N LEU A 131 -9.97 -17.30 2.73
CA LEU A 131 -9.20 -16.66 1.67
C LEU A 131 -8.44 -17.70 0.86
N LYS A 132 -8.25 -17.40 -0.43
CA LYS A 132 -7.48 -18.22 -1.37
C LYS A 132 -6.31 -17.42 -1.91
N LYS A 133 -5.16 -18.09 -2.12
CA LYS A 133 -4.00 -17.45 -2.78
C LYS A 133 -4.44 -16.99 -4.19
N ALA A 134 -4.18 -15.71 -4.48
CA ALA A 134 -4.49 -15.16 -5.79
C ALA A 134 -3.53 -15.71 -6.87
N PRO A 135 -4.00 -15.91 -8.12
CA PRO A 135 -3.17 -16.46 -9.19
C PRO A 135 -2.09 -15.48 -9.69
N MET A 136 -2.21 -14.22 -9.35
CA MET A 136 -1.22 -13.19 -9.71
C MET A 136 -1.14 -12.14 -8.60
N TYR A 137 0.00 -11.46 -8.49
CA TYR A 137 0.24 -10.43 -7.48
C TYR A 137 -0.23 -9.06 -7.98
N LEU A 138 -0.82 -8.25 -7.08
CA LEU A 138 -1.14 -6.83 -7.34
C LEU A 138 0.06 -5.92 -7.07
N SER A 139 1.01 -6.40 -6.30
CA SER A 139 2.24 -5.73 -5.93
C SER A 139 3.33 -6.79 -5.73
N VAL A 140 4.55 -6.40 -5.44
CA VAL A 140 5.67 -7.33 -5.25
C VAL A 140 5.36 -8.42 -4.20
N GLU A 141 5.70 -9.66 -4.50
CA GLU A 141 5.56 -10.79 -3.57
C GLU A 141 6.61 -10.70 -2.46
N PHE A 142 7.83 -10.36 -2.83
CA PHE A 142 8.96 -10.21 -1.92
C PHE A 142 9.46 -8.78 -1.95
N ALA A 143 9.77 -8.23 -0.77
CA ALA A 143 10.37 -6.91 -0.61
C ALA A 143 11.61 -7.00 0.27
N GLY A 144 12.67 -6.30 -0.12
CA GLY A 144 13.80 -6.06 0.75
C GLY A 144 13.47 -4.89 1.69
N VAL A 145 13.83 -5.03 2.95
CA VAL A 145 13.68 -3.95 3.94
C VAL A 145 15.06 -3.43 4.30
N LEU A 146 15.24 -2.11 4.21
CA LEU A 146 16.44 -1.43 4.60
C LEU A 146 16.17 -0.64 5.90
N ASP A 147 16.93 -0.94 6.95
CA ASP A 147 16.85 -0.19 8.20
C ASP A 147 17.63 1.14 8.08
N LEU A 148 16.88 2.24 7.92
CA LEU A 148 17.44 3.58 7.77
C LEU A 148 17.91 4.21 9.10
N LYS A 149 17.80 3.51 10.23
CA LYS A 149 18.39 3.94 11.53
C LYS A 149 19.90 3.66 11.58
N LYS A 150 20.39 2.79 10.69
CA LYS A 150 21.81 2.46 10.55
C LYS A 150 22.56 3.58 9.82
N SER A 151 23.85 3.68 10.08
CA SER A 151 24.72 4.60 9.31
C SER A 151 24.86 4.13 7.85
N GLU A 152 25.23 5.02 6.95
CA GLU A 152 25.48 4.67 5.54
C GLU A 152 26.59 3.61 5.41
N GLU A 153 27.61 3.67 6.26
CA GLU A 153 28.70 2.70 6.29
C GLU A 153 28.21 1.31 6.68
N GLU A 154 27.35 1.20 7.68
CA GLU A 154 26.75 -0.07 8.11
C GLU A 154 25.85 -0.65 7.02
N ILE A 155 25.04 0.20 6.35
CA ILE A 155 24.18 -0.19 5.23
C ILE A 155 25.03 -0.69 4.07
N LEU A 156 26.10 0.04 3.72
CA LEU A 156 27.03 -0.36 2.65
C LEU A 156 27.82 -1.62 3.00
N ALA A 157 28.22 -1.81 4.25
CA ALA A 157 28.87 -3.03 4.71
C ALA A 157 27.98 -4.26 4.54
N GLY A 158 26.67 -4.13 4.79
CA GLY A 158 25.66 -5.18 4.57
C GLY A 158 25.35 -5.46 3.08
N ALA A 159 25.71 -4.56 2.18
CA ALA A 159 25.44 -4.71 0.76
C ALA A 159 26.40 -5.70 0.09
N SER A 160 25.95 -6.36 -0.98
CA SER A 160 26.82 -7.28 -1.75
C SER A 160 28.03 -6.56 -2.37
N GLN A 161 29.13 -7.30 -2.56
CA GLN A 161 30.34 -6.76 -3.20
C GLN A 161 30.05 -6.18 -4.59
N GLY A 162 29.18 -6.85 -5.36
CA GLY A 162 28.78 -6.41 -6.70
C GLY A 162 28.03 -5.07 -6.65
N PHE A 163 27.14 -4.87 -5.66
CA PHE A 163 26.44 -3.61 -5.47
C PHE A 163 27.41 -2.48 -5.07
N ARG A 164 28.29 -2.71 -4.10
CA ARG A 164 29.31 -1.73 -3.71
C ARG A 164 30.22 -1.31 -4.88
N ARG A 165 30.57 -2.26 -5.77
CA ARG A 165 31.35 -1.96 -6.99
C ARG A 165 30.56 -1.07 -7.96
N LYS A 166 29.26 -1.34 -8.14
CA LYS A 166 28.39 -0.51 -9.00
C LYS A 166 28.25 0.91 -8.46
N LEU A 167 28.07 1.09 -7.15
CA LEU A 167 28.02 2.41 -6.51
C LEU A 167 29.30 3.20 -6.73
N ARG A 168 30.47 2.58 -6.49
CA ARG A 168 31.76 3.24 -6.73
C ARG A 168 31.98 3.61 -8.21
N LYS A 169 31.46 2.81 -9.14
CA LYS A 169 31.49 3.14 -10.57
C LYS A 169 30.53 4.31 -10.88
N ALA A 170 29.34 4.32 -10.32
CA ALA A 170 28.37 5.41 -10.51
C ALA A 170 28.91 6.75 -9.98
N ALA A 171 29.55 6.75 -8.80
CA ALA A 171 30.17 7.94 -8.22
C ALA A 171 31.32 8.55 -9.07
N LYS A 172 31.85 7.81 -10.04
CA LYS A 172 32.89 8.28 -10.96
C LYS A 172 32.34 8.86 -12.26
N ASN A 173 31.05 8.85 -12.47
CA ASN A 173 30.39 9.21 -13.73
C ASN A 173 29.62 10.53 -13.58
N ASP A 174 30.11 11.56 -13.02
CA ASP A 174 29.49 12.91 -12.93
C ASP A 174 27.93 12.93 -12.96
N ILE A 175 27.31 11.95 -12.27
CA ILE A 175 25.86 11.82 -12.20
C ILE A 175 25.36 12.70 -11.05
N GLU A 176 24.65 13.75 -11.38
CA GLU A 176 23.94 14.58 -10.38
C GLU A 176 22.57 13.95 -10.08
N ILE A 177 22.29 13.76 -8.79
CA ILE A 177 20.99 13.28 -8.30
C ILE A 177 20.31 14.42 -7.55
N THR A 178 19.19 14.88 -8.07
CA THR A 178 18.40 15.94 -7.46
C THR A 178 17.05 15.41 -6.97
N ALA A 179 16.55 15.96 -5.87
CA ALA A 179 15.21 15.71 -5.39
C ALA A 179 14.32 16.92 -5.68
N GLU A 180 13.38 16.76 -6.60
CA GLU A 180 12.52 17.84 -7.07
C GLU A 180 11.04 17.47 -7.04
N THR A 181 10.20 18.52 -6.85
CA THR A 181 8.73 18.41 -6.86
C THR A 181 8.07 19.35 -7.87
N SER A 182 8.82 19.79 -8.88
CA SER A 182 8.33 20.69 -9.93
C SER A 182 7.53 19.95 -11.02
N ASP A 183 6.73 20.70 -11.78
CA ASP A 183 6.04 20.17 -12.97
C ASP A 183 7.04 19.75 -14.06
N ALA A 184 8.21 20.37 -14.11
CA ALA A 184 9.28 19.98 -15.02
C ALA A 184 9.86 18.62 -14.62
N ALA A 185 10.07 18.38 -13.32
CA ALA A 185 10.60 17.13 -12.81
C ALA A 185 9.69 15.93 -13.14
N ILE A 186 8.37 16.04 -12.94
CA ILE A 186 7.45 14.96 -13.28
C ILE A 186 7.37 14.71 -14.79
N LYS A 187 7.43 15.75 -15.62
CA LYS A 187 7.48 15.60 -17.08
C LYS A 187 8.74 14.84 -17.51
N GLU A 188 9.89 15.21 -16.95
CA GLU A 188 11.16 14.54 -17.24
C GLU A 188 11.16 13.09 -16.75
N PHE A 189 10.64 12.83 -15.55
CA PHE A 189 10.46 11.47 -15.04
C PHE A 189 9.62 10.62 -16.00
N CYS A 190 8.47 11.14 -16.47
CA CYS A 190 7.63 10.43 -17.43
C CYS A 190 8.34 10.18 -18.78
N ARG A 191 9.20 11.09 -19.21
CA ARG A 191 10.03 10.92 -20.42
C ARG A 191 11.04 9.79 -20.24
N LEU A 192 11.75 9.79 -19.12
CA LEU A 192 12.74 8.76 -18.78
C LEU A 192 12.09 7.39 -18.62
N GLU A 193 10.94 7.30 -17.95
CA GLU A 193 10.19 6.06 -17.79
C GLU A 193 9.79 5.45 -19.14
N LYS A 194 9.31 6.26 -20.08
CA LYS A 194 9.00 5.80 -21.46
C LYS A 194 10.24 5.27 -22.19
N LEU A 195 11.37 5.94 -22.06
CA LEU A 195 12.62 5.50 -22.67
C LEU A 195 13.11 4.19 -22.06
N HIS A 196 13.01 4.09 -20.72
CA HIS A 196 13.38 2.88 -19.99
C HIS A 196 12.49 1.70 -20.39
N ALA A 197 11.17 1.91 -20.42
CA ALA A 197 10.22 0.89 -20.83
C ALA A 197 10.46 0.38 -22.27
N LYS A 198 10.75 1.30 -23.20
CA LYS A 198 11.13 0.94 -24.58
C LYS A 198 12.40 0.10 -24.62
N ARG A 199 13.41 0.45 -23.81
CA ARG A 199 14.69 -0.26 -23.76
C ARG A 199 14.57 -1.65 -23.13
N GLN A 200 13.70 -1.81 -22.14
CA GLN A 200 13.52 -3.03 -21.36
C GLN A 200 12.30 -3.86 -21.83
N GLU A 201 11.62 -3.40 -22.87
CA GLU A 201 10.47 -4.09 -23.50
C GLU A 201 9.31 -4.43 -22.53
N TYR A 202 9.00 -3.49 -21.61
CA TYR A 202 7.84 -3.62 -20.74
C TYR A 202 6.80 -2.51 -20.97
N VAL A 203 5.57 -2.73 -20.49
CA VAL A 203 4.51 -1.73 -20.58
C VAL A 203 4.61 -0.74 -19.42
N ALA A 204 5.00 0.50 -19.72
CA ALA A 204 5.07 1.59 -18.74
C ALA A 204 3.69 2.00 -18.24
N PHE A 205 3.63 2.54 -17.03
CA PHE A 205 2.48 3.31 -16.59
C PHE A 205 2.29 4.55 -17.48
N SER A 206 1.02 4.95 -17.72
CA SER A 206 0.75 6.17 -18.48
C SER A 206 1.27 7.40 -17.76
N SER A 207 1.65 8.45 -18.53
CA SER A 207 2.06 9.71 -17.91
C SER A 207 0.96 10.33 -17.04
N ASP A 208 -0.33 10.16 -17.41
CA ASP A 208 -1.46 10.58 -16.58
C ASP A 208 -1.49 9.87 -15.22
N PHE A 209 -1.25 8.55 -15.21
CA PHE A 209 -1.17 7.77 -13.97
C PHE A 209 -0.05 8.29 -13.05
N LEU A 210 1.16 8.44 -13.60
CA LEU A 210 2.33 8.90 -12.84
C LEU A 210 2.16 10.34 -12.34
N THR A 211 1.61 11.22 -13.17
CA THR A 211 1.37 12.62 -12.80
C THR A 211 0.31 12.72 -11.69
N LYS A 212 -0.81 12.01 -11.79
CA LYS A 212 -1.84 12.01 -10.74
C LYS A 212 -1.32 11.47 -9.41
N GLN A 213 -0.47 10.42 -9.46
CA GLN A 213 0.16 9.89 -8.26
C GLN A 213 1.11 10.93 -7.63
N PHE A 214 1.99 11.53 -8.43
CA PHE A 214 2.88 12.59 -7.99
C PHE A 214 2.12 13.76 -7.37
N GLU A 215 1.06 14.24 -8.01
CA GLU A 215 0.24 15.35 -7.53
C GLU A 215 -0.42 15.08 -6.18
N ALA A 216 -0.91 13.87 -5.95
CA ALA A 216 -1.54 13.51 -4.69
C ALA A 216 -0.55 13.63 -3.52
N PHE A 217 0.70 13.15 -3.71
CA PHE A 217 1.73 13.23 -2.68
C PHE A 217 2.35 14.63 -2.57
N ARG A 218 2.54 15.35 -3.67
CA ARG A 218 3.03 16.72 -3.69
C ARG A 218 2.11 17.66 -2.90
N LYS A 219 0.79 17.57 -3.09
CA LYS A 219 -0.20 18.35 -2.34
C LYS A 219 -0.12 18.10 -0.83
N ALA A 220 0.24 16.89 -0.44
CA ALA A 220 0.45 16.52 0.96
C ALA A 220 1.80 16.97 1.52
N LYS A 221 2.68 17.57 0.70
CA LYS A 221 4.07 17.92 1.05
C LYS A 221 4.87 16.70 1.54
N ARG A 222 4.71 15.56 0.85
CA ARG A 222 5.35 14.27 1.17
C ARG A 222 6.12 13.72 -0.01
#